data_0335e9608d014d7654c4c3ad6395f900
#
_entry.id   0335e9608d014d7654c4c3ad6395f900
#
_cell.length_a   1.000
_cell.length_b   1.000
_cell.length_c   1.000
_cell.angle_alpha   90.00
_cell.angle_beta   90.00
_cell.angle_gamma   90.00
#
_symmetry.space_group_name_H-M   'P 1'
#
loop_
_entity.id
_entity.type
_entity.pdbx_description
1 polymer ?
#
loop_
_entity_poly.entity_id
_entity_poly.type
_entity_poly.pdbx_seq_one_letter_code
_entity_poly.pdbx_strand_id
1 'polypeptide(L)'
;MAQPLSIMSTLALNGVLDVLAPLWAKTNPTPAMVFDPTKSISQRIADGARGDIAILTAAAVDDFIAKGVFAPGSRRDLALSHIGVAVAAGAKRPDISTPETFRATLLATPSLAYSRAGASGLFFAGLIERLGIAAEVNAKATVIPQGFTGELLKQGEVALAIQQVSELMTVPGIDIIGTLPAEIGEVMTFSAAIFAEAPQPEAARAFMEFLVQGADASLLRAKGLEPV
;
A
#
# COMPACT_ATOMS: atom_id res chain seq x y z
N MET A 1 -21.37 -17.08 20.25
CA MET A 1 -20.45 -15.92 20.25
C MET A 1 -20.27 -15.50 18.80
N ALA A 2 -20.30 -14.21 18.49
CA ALA A 2 -20.01 -13.72 17.14
C ALA A 2 -18.57 -14.10 16.76
N GLN A 3 -18.35 -14.53 15.52
CA GLN A 3 -17.04 -14.88 15.01
C GLN A 3 -16.25 -13.60 14.60
N PRO A 4 -14.91 -13.61 14.70
CA PRO A 4 -14.10 -12.51 14.17
C PRO A 4 -14.26 -12.40 12.63
N LEU A 5 -14.33 -11.16 12.12
CA LEU A 5 -14.25 -10.91 10.69
C LEU A 5 -12.88 -11.34 10.14
N SER A 6 -12.88 -11.96 8.97
CA SER A 6 -11.67 -12.31 8.21
C SER A 6 -11.39 -11.23 7.16
N ILE A 7 -10.26 -10.53 7.29
CA ILE A 7 -9.92 -9.38 6.45
C ILE A 7 -8.55 -9.60 5.80
N MET A 8 -8.48 -9.43 4.49
CA MET A 8 -7.22 -9.40 3.74
C MET A 8 -6.93 -7.97 3.32
N SER A 9 -5.82 -7.39 3.75
CA SER A 9 -5.49 -5.98 3.46
C SER A 9 -4.11 -5.83 2.85
N THR A 10 -4.02 -4.91 1.90
CA THR A 10 -2.71 -4.40 1.45
C THR A 10 -1.98 -3.69 2.59
N LEU A 11 -0.65 -3.65 2.52
CA LEU A 11 0.21 -2.99 3.50
C LEU A 11 -0.05 -1.48 3.60
N ALA A 12 -0.52 -0.84 2.53
CA ALA A 12 -0.75 0.61 2.49
C ALA A 12 -1.75 1.10 3.56
N LEU A 13 -2.72 0.26 3.97
CA LEU A 13 -3.72 0.61 5.00
C LEU A 13 -3.32 0.12 6.40
N ASN A 14 -2.16 -0.52 6.57
CA ASN A 14 -1.75 -1.08 7.87
C ASN A 14 -1.84 -0.02 8.99
N GLY A 15 -1.20 1.13 8.80
CA GLY A 15 -1.18 2.18 9.82
C GLY A 15 -2.56 2.74 10.22
N VAL A 16 -3.54 2.71 9.30
CA VAL A 16 -4.94 3.10 9.59
C VAL A 16 -5.66 2.00 10.34
N LEU A 17 -5.50 0.76 9.90
CA LEU A 17 -6.15 -0.40 10.52
C LEU A 17 -5.61 -0.68 11.92
N ASP A 18 -4.33 -0.41 12.19
CA ASP A 18 -3.73 -0.50 13.53
C ASP A 18 -4.40 0.46 14.54
N VAL A 19 -4.96 1.57 14.06
CA VAL A 19 -5.73 2.51 14.90
C VAL A 19 -7.21 2.08 15.01
N LEU A 20 -7.82 1.73 13.88
CA LEU A 20 -9.27 1.50 13.83
C LEU A 20 -9.70 0.12 14.35
N ALA A 21 -8.91 -0.93 14.12
CA ALA A 21 -9.29 -2.28 14.55
C ALA A 21 -9.42 -2.42 16.08
N PRO A 22 -8.53 -1.85 16.91
CA PRO A 22 -8.73 -1.83 18.36
C PRO A 22 -9.97 -1.05 18.81
N LEU A 23 -10.37 0.00 18.07
CA LEU A 23 -11.59 0.76 18.37
C LEU A 23 -12.83 -0.07 18.08
N TRP A 24 -12.86 -0.78 16.96
CA TRP A 24 -13.92 -1.74 16.63
C TRP A 24 -14.02 -2.85 17.68
N ALA A 25 -12.89 -3.37 18.13
CA ALA A 25 -12.82 -4.47 19.08
C ALA A 25 -13.33 -4.13 20.48
N LYS A 26 -13.63 -2.87 20.80
CA LYS A 26 -14.25 -2.49 22.08
C LYS A 26 -15.67 -3.04 22.25
N THR A 27 -16.38 -3.25 21.16
CA THR A 27 -17.78 -3.68 21.15
C THR A 27 -18.05 -4.89 20.26
N ASN A 28 -17.05 -5.36 19.51
CA ASN A 28 -17.13 -6.45 18.55
C ASN A 28 -15.96 -7.42 18.72
N PRO A 29 -16.01 -8.63 18.15
CA PRO A 29 -14.84 -9.50 18.06
C PRO A 29 -13.70 -8.82 17.32
N THR A 30 -12.47 -9.00 17.80
CA THR A 30 -11.26 -8.49 17.12
C THR A 30 -11.14 -9.11 15.72
N PRO A 31 -11.05 -8.32 14.64
CA PRO A 31 -10.91 -8.86 13.29
C PRO A 31 -9.62 -9.67 13.13
N ALA A 32 -9.70 -10.78 12.42
CA ALA A 32 -8.54 -11.54 11.97
C ALA A 32 -8.04 -10.92 10.66
N MET A 33 -6.90 -10.24 10.71
CA MET A 33 -6.35 -9.50 9.56
C MET A 33 -5.07 -10.14 9.05
N VAL A 34 -4.97 -10.25 7.73
CA VAL A 34 -3.75 -10.64 7.03
C VAL A 34 -3.31 -9.47 6.16
N PHE A 35 -2.05 -9.06 6.34
CA PHE A 35 -1.42 -8.00 5.56
C PHE A 35 -0.37 -8.57 4.62
N ASP A 36 -0.53 -8.30 3.33
CA ASP A 36 0.40 -8.74 2.29
C ASP A 36 0.43 -7.72 1.13
N PRO A 37 1.45 -7.75 0.27
CA PRO A 37 1.45 -6.95 -0.95
C PRO A 37 0.22 -7.23 -1.83
N THR A 38 -0.28 -6.20 -2.52
CA THR A 38 -1.51 -6.27 -3.34
C THR A 38 -1.51 -7.47 -4.29
N LYS A 39 -0.40 -7.73 -4.99
CA LYS A 39 -0.31 -8.87 -5.93
C LYS A 39 -0.44 -10.21 -5.21
N SER A 40 0.14 -10.35 -4.01
CA SER A 40 0.07 -11.58 -3.22
C SER A 40 -1.35 -11.87 -2.75
N ILE A 41 -2.06 -10.85 -2.26
CA ILE A 41 -3.48 -10.98 -1.88
C ILE A 41 -4.33 -11.31 -3.11
N SER A 42 -4.14 -10.59 -4.22
CA SER A 42 -4.87 -10.85 -5.46
C SER A 42 -4.67 -12.30 -5.97
N GLN A 43 -3.43 -12.81 -5.87
CA GLN A 43 -3.16 -14.20 -6.24
C GLN A 43 -3.88 -15.18 -5.31
N ARG A 44 -3.81 -14.98 -3.99
CA ARG A 44 -4.54 -15.84 -3.03
C ARG A 44 -6.04 -15.86 -3.30
N ILE A 45 -6.64 -14.71 -3.60
CA ILE A 45 -8.06 -14.60 -3.93
C ILE A 45 -8.37 -15.34 -5.25
N ALA A 46 -7.51 -15.19 -6.26
CA ALA A 46 -7.64 -15.91 -7.53
C ALA A 46 -7.53 -17.43 -7.35
N ASP A 47 -6.66 -17.87 -6.43
CA ASP A 47 -6.47 -19.28 -6.06
C ASP A 47 -7.58 -19.83 -5.13
N GLY A 48 -8.62 -19.04 -4.86
CA GLY A 48 -9.79 -19.48 -4.11
C GLY A 48 -9.84 -19.07 -2.65
N ALA A 49 -8.89 -18.27 -2.13
CA ALA A 49 -9.01 -17.73 -0.78
C ALA A 49 -10.24 -16.83 -0.66
N ARG A 50 -10.97 -16.97 0.45
CA ARG A 50 -12.19 -16.22 0.75
C ARG A 50 -12.10 -15.67 2.19
N GLY A 51 -12.91 -14.67 2.47
CA GLY A 51 -13.03 -14.02 3.76
C GLY A 51 -14.28 -13.16 3.79
N ASP A 52 -14.32 -12.19 4.71
CA ASP A 52 -15.43 -11.24 4.78
C ASP A 52 -15.12 -9.99 3.94
N ILE A 53 -13.91 -9.44 4.05
CA ILE A 53 -13.52 -8.17 3.41
C ILE A 53 -12.12 -8.31 2.81
N ALA A 54 -11.92 -7.70 1.64
CA ALA A 54 -10.59 -7.44 1.11
C ALA A 54 -10.37 -5.93 0.88
N ILE A 55 -9.13 -5.47 1.12
CA ILE A 55 -8.70 -4.09 0.88
C ILE A 55 -7.51 -4.15 -0.09
N LEU A 56 -7.72 -3.62 -1.30
CA LEU A 56 -6.78 -3.68 -2.42
C LEU A 56 -6.75 -2.32 -3.14
N THR A 57 -6.03 -2.23 -4.25
CA THR A 57 -6.19 -1.11 -5.17
C THR A 57 -7.59 -1.14 -5.80
N ALA A 58 -8.14 0.02 -6.11
CA ALA A 58 -9.46 0.15 -6.73
C ALA A 58 -9.61 -0.72 -7.98
N ALA A 59 -8.59 -0.72 -8.85
CA ALA A 59 -8.58 -1.53 -10.07
C ALA A 59 -8.67 -3.04 -9.79
N ALA A 60 -7.97 -3.53 -8.76
CA ALA A 60 -8.03 -4.93 -8.38
C ALA A 60 -9.41 -5.30 -7.79
N VAL A 61 -10.01 -4.38 -7.01
CA VAL A 61 -11.38 -4.57 -6.48
C VAL A 61 -12.38 -4.66 -7.62
N ASP A 62 -12.31 -3.76 -8.60
CA ASP A 62 -13.22 -3.76 -9.77
C ASP A 62 -13.08 -5.04 -10.61
N ASP A 63 -11.86 -5.52 -10.84
CA ASP A 63 -11.61 -6.78 -11.53
C ASP A 63 -12.27 -7.98 -10.80
N PHE A 64 -12.15 -8.06 -9.49
CA PHE A 64 -12.78 -9.12 -8.70
C PHE A 64 -14.30 -8.97 -8.58
N ILE A 65 -14.85 -7.76 -8.59
CA ILE A 65 -16.31 -7.54 -8.72
C ILE A 65 -16.80 -8.07 -10.08
N ALA A 66 -16.10 -7.73 -11.17
CA ALA A 66 -16.46 -8.19 -12.51
C ALA A 66 -16.40 -9.72 -12.65
N LYS A 67 -15.53 -10.38 -11.89
CA LYS A 67 -15.41 -11.85 -11.79
C LYS A 67 -16.41 -12.49 -10.82
N GLY A 68 -17.26 -11.70 -10.16
CA GLY A 68 -18.23 -12.20 -9.18
C GLY A 68 -17.62 -12.67 -7.84
N VAL A 69 -16.37 -12.36 -7.58
CA VAL A 69 -15.69 -12.74 -6.32
C VAL A 69 -16.07 -11.79 -5.19
N PHE A 70 -16.21 -10.50 -5.49
CA PHE A 70 -16.74 -9.52 -4.55
C PHE A 70 -18.19 -9.17 -4.90
N ALA A 71 -18.98 -8.85 -3.87
CA ALA A 71 -20.37 -8.50 -4.01
C ALA A 71 -20.53 -7.19 -4.82
N PRO A 72 -21.41 -7.15 -5.84
CA PRO A 72 -21.68 -5.94 -6.58
C PRO A 72 -22.10 -4.78 -5.66
N GLY A 73 -21.57 -3.58 -5.90
CA GLY A 73 -21.90 -2.39 -5.11
C GLY A 73 -21.30 -2.34 -3.69
N SER A 74 -20.49 -3.33 -3.30
CA SER A 74 -19.84 -3.36 -1.98
C SER A 74 -18.58 -2.51 -1.91
N ARG A 75 -17.99 -2.10 -3.05
CA ARG A 75 -16.77 -1.29 -3.05
C ARG A 75 -16.97 0.03 -2.30
N ARG A 76 -16.01 0.34 -1.45
CA ARG A 76 -15.84 1.64 -0.79
C ARG A 76 -14.40 2.08 -0.95
N ASP A 77 -14.19 3.25 -1.53
CA ASP A 77 -12.89 3.87 -1.60
C ASP A 77 -12.54 4.41 -0.21
N LEU A 78 -11.35 4.08 0.28
CA LEU A 78 -10.93 4.39 1.64
C LEU A 78 -9.91 5.53 1.68
N ALA A 79 -8.95 5.52 0.75
CA ALA A 79 -7.86 6.47 0.77
C ALA A 79 -7.16 6.57 -0.59
N LEU A 80 -6.54 7.72 -0.83
CA LEU A 80 -5.55 7.95 -1.88
C LEU A 80 -4.15 7.81 -1.29
N SER A 81 -3.23 7.26 -2.06
CA SER A 81 -1.83 7.09 -1.66
C SER A 81 -0.87 7.46 -2.78
N HIS A 82 0.21 8.14 -2.40
CA HIS A 82 1.31 8.50 -3.30
C HIS A 82 2.49 7.56 -3.10
N ILE A 83 3.26 7.35 -4.16
CA ILE A 83 4.55 6.66 -4.07
C ILE A 83 5.58 7.67 -3.57
N GLY A 84 6.21 7.33 -2.45
CA GLY A 84 7.24 8.12 -1.81
C GLY A 84 8.65 7.60 -2.10
N VAL A 85 9.60 8.49 -1.86
CA VAL A 85 11.04 8.21 -1.85
C VAL A 85 11.58 8.56 -0.48
N ALA A 86 12.38 7.66 0.09
CA ALA A 86 12.99 7.86 1.41
C ALA A 86 14.49 7.60 1.38
N VAL A 87 15.18 8.21 2.33
CA VAL A 87 16.60 8.01 2.67
C VAL A 87 16.73 7.66 4.15
N ALA A 88 17.90 7.20 4.58
CA ALA A 88 18.18 7.05 6.01
C ALA A 88 18.07 8.41 6.72
N ALA A 89 17.63 8.42 7.99
CA ALA A 89 17.48 9.65 8.75
C ALA A 89 18.78 10.46 8.78
N GLY A 90 18.69 11.76 8.46
CA GLY A 90 19.84 12.67 8.40
C GLY A 90 20.75 12.50 7.18
N ALA A 91 20.48 11.58 6.28
CA ALA A 91 21.25 11.44 5.04
C ALA A 91 21.01 12.61 4.08
N LYS A 92 21.94 12.80 3.13
CA LYS A 92 21.76 13.81 2.09
C LYS A 92 20.47 13.53 1.30
N ARG A 93 19.66 14.56 1.14
CA ARG A 93 18.41 14.50 0.37
C ARG A 93 18.70 14.85 -1.09
N PRO A 94 18.65 13.88 -2.02
CA PRO A 94 18.77 14.19 -3.44
C PRO A 94 17.55 14.94 -3.96
N ASP A 95 17.71 15.70 -5.03
CA ASP A 95 16.62 16.38 -5.70
C ASP A 95 15.79 15.38 -6.53
N ILE A 96 14.50 15.33 -6.26
CA ILE A 96 13.52 14.50 -6.95
C ILE A 96 12.31 15.31 -7.43
N SER A 97 12.46 16.63 -7.54
CA SER A 97 11.34 17.56 -7.79
C SER A 97 10.79 17.52 -9.21
N THR A 98 11.59 17.08 -10.18
CA THR A 98 11.19 16.94 -11.60
C THR A 98 11.49 15.54 -12.11
N PRO A 99 10.89 15.11 -13.24
CA PRO A 99 11.23 13.84 -13.89
C PRO A 99 12.73 13.71 -14.21
N GLU A 100 13.39 14.79 -14.62
CA GLU A 100 14.79 14.81 -14.97
C GLU A 100 15.69 14.64 -13.73
N THR A 101 15.42 15.39 -12.66
CA THR A 101 16.19 15.28 -11.40
C THR A 101 15.95 13.94 -10.72
N PHE A 102 14.71 13.43 -10.74
CA PHE A 102 14.40 12.10 -10.27
C PHE A 102 15.17 11.01 -11.04
N ARG A 103 15.15 11.07 -12.39
CA ARG A 103 15.92 10.17 -13.25
C ARG A 103 17.41 10.23 -12.92
N ALA A 104 17.98 11.43 -12.81
CA ALA A 104 19.38 11.63 -12.45
C ALA A 104 19.72 11.05 -11.07
N THR A 105 18.84 11.25 -10.09
CA THR A 105 18.95 10.67 -8.74
C THR A 105 18.95 9.15 -8.77
N LEU A 106 18.04 8.53 -9.55
CA LEU A 106 18.02 7.07 -9.70
C LEU A 106 19.30 6.53 -10.33
N LEU A 107 19.89 7.22 -11.30
CA LEU A 107 21.15 6.81 -11.92
C LEU A 107 22.36 7.00 -11.01
N ALA A 108 22.36 8.08 -10.21
CA ALA A 108 23.50 8.46 -9.36
C ALA A 108 23.53 7.70 -8.02
N THR A 109 22.37 7.24 -7.51
CA THR A 109 22.34 6.52 -6.21
C THR A 109 23.14 5.22 -6.29
N PRO A 110 23.92 4.86 -5.25
CA PRO A 110 24.67 3.61 -5.26
C PRO A 110 23.80 2.36 -5.12
N SER A 111 22.64 2.47 -4.45
CA SER A 111 21.72 1.36 -4.23
C SER A 111 20.32 1.87 -3.93
N LEU A 112 19.31 1.06 -4.20
CA LEU A 112 17.92 1.36 -3.86
C LEU A 112 17.13 0.08 -3.60
N ALA A 113 15.96 0.25 -2.97
CA ALA A 113 15.02 -0.85 -2.78
C ALA A 113 13.62 -0.48 -3.27
N TYR A 114 12.94 -1.47 -3.87
CA TYR A 114 11.52 -1.41 -4.16
C TYR A 114 10.87 -2.80 -4.05
N SER A 115 9.54 -2.87 -4.00
CA SER A 115 8.81 -4.13 -3.82
C SER A 115 8.54 -4.83 -5.15
N ARG A 116 8.62 -6.18 -5.17
CA ARG A 116 8.24 -6.99 -6.34
C ARG A 116 6.72 -7.12 -6.53
N ALA A 117 5.97 -7.08 -5.44
CA ALA A 117 4.57 -7.46 -5.40
C ALA A 117 3.64 -6.36 -4.86
N GLY A 118 4.19 -5.29 -4.29
CA GLY A 118 3.43 -4.12 -3.87
C GLY A 118 2.99 -3.26 -5.06
N ALA A 119 1.88 -2.53 -4.91
CA ALA A 119 1.36 -1.68 -5.96
C ALA A 119 2.38 -0.62 -6.42
N SER A 120 3.05 0.05 -5.48
CA SER A 120 4.12 1.02 -5.77
C SER A 120 5.31 0.41 -6.51
N GLY A 121 5.71 -0.79 -6.14
CA GLY A 121 6.84 -1.46 -6.78
C GLY A 121 6.53 -1.93 -8.20
N LEU A 122 5.32 -2.42 -8.45
CA LEU A 122 4.85 -2.75 -9.80
C LEU A 122 4.81 -1.51 -10.70
N PHE A 123 4.28 -0.39 -10.18
CA PHE A 123 4.30 0.88 -10.89
C PHE A 123 5.73 1.35 -11.16
N PHE A 124 6.60 1.32 -10.14
CA PHE A 124 8.00 1.78 -10.26
C PHE A 124 8.79 0.96 -11.28
N ALA A 125 8.62 -0.36 -11.31
CA ALA A 125 9.24 -1.22 -12.32
C ALA A 125 8.83 -0.80 -13.74
N GLY A 126 7.54 -0.54 -13.98
CA GLY A 126 7.07 0.00 -15.26
C GLY A 126 7.56 1.43 -15.54
N LEU A 127 7.74 2.26 -14.51
CA LEU A 127 8.26 3.62 -14.67
C LEU A 127 9.72 3.63 -15.15
N ILE A 128 10.60 2.84 -14.53
CA ILE A 128 12.02 2.78 -14.95
C ILE A 128 12.20 2.22 -16.37
N GLU A 129 11.29 1.35 -16.82
CA GLU A 129 11.24 0.91 -18.23
C GLU A 129 10.85 2.08 -19.15
N ARG A 130 9.79 2.84 -18.83
CA ARG A 130 9.38 4.02 -19.61
C ARG A 130 10.46 5.11 -19.65
N LEU A 131 11.24 5.24 -18.57
CA LEU A 131 12.37 6.19 -18.50
C LEU A 131 13.64 5.69 -19.19
N GLY A 132 13.65 4.44 -19.68
CA GLY A 132 14.79 3.83 -20.38
C GLY A 132 16.02 3.62 -19.48
N ILE A 133 15.83 3.37 -18.18
CA ILE A 133 16.90 3.18 -17.19
C ILE A 133 16.76 1.90 -16.36
N ALA A 134 15.91 0.98 -16.81
CA ALA A 134 15.62 -0.23 -16.04
C ALA A 134 16.85 -1.11 -15.80
N ALA A 135 17.73 -1.23 -16.79
CA ALA A 135 18.95 -2.02 -16.69
C ALA A 135 19.89 -1.48 -15.59
N GLU A 136 20.18 -0.17 -15.62
CA GLU A 136 21.07 0.49 -14.67
C GLU A 136 20.49 0.52 -13.26
N VAL A 137 19.19 0.75 -13.13
CA VAL A 137 18.50 0.77 -11.83
C VAL A 137 18.45 -0.64 -11.24
N ASN A 138 18.04 -1.65 -12.01
CA ASN A 138 17.91 -3.01 -11.53
C ASN A 138 19.26 -3.67 -11.18
N ALA A 139 20.36 -3.24 -11.82
CA ALA A 139 21.70 -3.72 -11.51
C ALA A 139 22.14 -3.43 -10.05
N LYS A 140 21.51 -2.45 -9.41
CA LYS A 140 21.83 -2.01 -8.04
C LYS A 140 20.61 -1.99 -7.10
N ALA A 141 19.48 -2.52 -7.56
CA ALA A 141 18.26 -2.56 -6.79
C ALA A 141 18.15 -3.85 -5.96
N THR A 142 17.76 -3.70 -4.71
CA THR A 142 17.25 -4.79 -3.88
C THR A 142 15.73 -4.84 -4.04
N VAL A 143 15.25 -5.87 -4.74
CA VAL A 143 13.82 -6.06 -5.01
C VAL A 143 13.24 -7.03 -3.98
N ILE A 144 12.52 -6.49 -2.99
CA ILE A 144 11.96 -7.32 -1.92
C ILE A 144 10.65 -7.99 -2.34
N PRO A 145 10.41 -9.24 -1.94
CA PRO A 145 9.17 -9.95 -2.26
C PRO A 145 7.98 -9.44 -1.43
N GLN A 146 8.24 -9.00 -0.19
CA GLN A 146 7.24 -8.55 0.78
C GLN A 146 7.87 -7.63 1.83
N GLY A 147 7.05 -6.97 2.67
CA GLY A 147 7.50 -6.11 3.75
C GLY A 147 7.79 -4.68 3.32
N PHE A 148 8.58 -3.98 4.12
CA PHE A 148 8.81 -2.54 3.99
C PHE A 148 10.24 -2.25 3.50
N THR A 149 10.37 -1.54 2.39
CA THR A 149 11.66 -1.15 1.82
C THR A 149 12.44 -0.21 2.75
N GLY A 150 11.74 0.56 3.58
CA GLY A 150 12.34 1.42 4.58
C GLY A 150 13.18 0.70 5.64
N GLU A 151 12.92 -0.59 5.91
CA GLU A 151 13.74 -1.37 6.83
C GLU A 151 15.18 -1.55 6.31
N LEU A 152 15.35 -1.68 4.99
CA LEU A 152 16.67 -1.76 4.37
C LEU A 152 17.45 -0.43 4.49
N LEU A 153 16.77 0.72 4.46
CA LEU A 153 17.40 2.02 4.78
C LEU A 153 17.89 2.06 6.22
N LYS A 154 17.04 1.66 7.15
CA LYS A 154 17.35 1.63 8.59
C LYS A 154 18.53 0.71 8.91
N GLN A 155 18.67 -0.39 8.17
CA GLN A 155 19.78 -1.33 8.28
C GLN A 155 21.04 -0.86 7.55
N GLY A 156 20.96 0.22 6.77
CA GLY A 156 22.08 0.72 5.97
C GLY A 156 22.39 -0.09 4.72
N GLU A 157 21.49 -0.96 4.30
CA GLU A 157 21.69 -1.84 3.14
C GLU A 157 21.46 -1.15 1.81
N VAL A 158 20.62 -0.09 1.79
CA VAL A 158 20.35 0.72 0.59
C VAL A 158 20.39 2.21 0.89
N ALA A 159 20.63 3.01 -0.15
CA ALA A 159 20.66 4.48 -0.06
C ALA A 159 19.29 5.13 -0.31
N LEU A 160 18.43 4.50 -1.11
CA LEU A 160 17.07 4.95 -1.39
C LEU A 160 16.06 3.82 -1.17
N ALA A 161 14.86 4.16 -0.69
CA ALA A 161 13.72 3.26 -0.67
C ALA A 161 12.54 3.90 -1.39
N ILE A 162 11.83 3.09 -2.19
CA ILE A 162 10.66 3.50 -2.95
C ILE A 162 9.49 2.59 -2.57
N GLN A 163 8.44 3.20 -2.02
CA GLN A 163 7.22 2.49 -1.58
C GLN A 163 6.07 3.49 -1.42
N GLN A 164 4.85 3.06 -1.07
CA GLN A 164 3.79 3.98 -0.70
C GLN A 164 4.25 4.84 0.50
N VAL A 165 3.89 6.12 0.51
CA VAL A 165 4.21 7.02 1.64
C VAL A 165 3.72 6.42 2.96
N SER A 166 2.51 5.87 2.98
CA SER A 166 1.93 5.23 4.16
C SER A 166 2.73 4.04 4.68
N GLU A 167 3.35 3.28 3.77
CA GLU A 167 4.21 2.14 4.12
C GLU A 167 5.57 2.61 4.65
N LEU A 168 6.17 3.62 4.03
CA LEU A 168 7.43 4.23 4.52
C LEU A 168 7.25 4.83 5.92
N MET A 169 6.12 5.48 6.20
CA MET A 169 5.82 6.06 7.51
C MET A 169 5.72 5.05 8.65
N THR A 170 5.56 3.75 8.35
CA THR A 170 5.56 2.72 9.40
C THR A 170 6.97 2.41 9.91
N VAL A 171 8.01 2.81 9.21
CA VAL A 171 9.40 2.51 9.55
C VAL A 171 10.05 3.73 10.21
N PRO A 172 10.39 3.67 11.50
CA PRO A 172 11.10 4.77 12.17
C PRO A 172 12.57 4.81 11.75
N GLY A 173 13.16 6.00 11.78
CA GLY A 173 14.60 6.19 11.48
C GLY A 173 14.91 6.36 10.00
N ILE A 174 13.93 6.76 9.22
CA ILE A 174 14.08 7.15 7.82
C ILE A 174 13.47 8.54 7.58
N ASP A 175 13.94 9.24 6.56
CA ASP A 175 13.40 10.52 6.10
C ASP A 175 12.71 10.32 4.74
N ILE A 176 11.41 10.59 4.67
CA ILE A 176 10.70 10.68 3.39
C ILE A 176 11.05 12.03 2.78
N ILE A 177 11.68 12.01 1.60
CA ILE A 177 12.19 13.22 0.93
C ILE A 177 11.19 13.83 -0.06
N GLY A 178 10.11 13.12 -0.35
CA GLY A 178 9.02 13.55 -1.23
C GLY A 178 8.31 12.38 -1.89
N THR A 179 7.36 12.72 -2.74
CA THR A 179 6.68 11.78 -3.65
C THR A 179 7.35 11.79 -5.02
N LEU A 180 7.01 10.85 -5.88
CA LEU A 180 7.39 10.92 -7.30
C LEU A 180 6.87 12.22 -7.90
N PRO A 181 7.61 12.85 -8.85
CA PRO A 181 7.13 14.02 -9.58
C PRO A 181 5.74 13.77 -10.19
N ALA A 182 4.84 14.74 -10.11
CA ALA A 182 3.44 14.59 -10.51
C ALA A 182 3.27 14.15 -11.98
N GLU A 183 4.19 14.55 -12.86
CA GLU A 183 4.16 14.25 -14.28
C GLU A 183 4.42 12.76 -14.60
N ILE A 184 5.07 12.05 -13.68
CA ILE A 184 5.45 10.65 -13.84
C ILE A 184 4.96 9.75 -12.70
N GLY A 185 4.42 10.35 -11.63
CA GLY A 185 3.84 9.66 -10.50
C GLY A 185 2.41 9.20 -10.77
N GLU A 186 1.90 8.38 -9.89
CA GLU A 186 0.50 7.93 -9.89
C GLU A 186 -0.06 8.05 -8.48
N VAL A 187 -1.29 8.54 -8.38
CA VAL A 187 -2.08 8.51 -7.15
C VAL A 187 -2.92 7.24 -7.17
N MET A 188 -2.68 6.37 -6.22
CA MET A 188 -3.37 5.08 -6.13
C MET A 188 -4.55 5.17 -5.18
N THR A 189 -5.74 4.77 -5.63
CA THR A 189 -6.91 4.60 -4.77
C THR A 189 -6.88 3.20 -4.16
N PHE A 190 -6.98 3.13 -2.83
CA PHE A 190 -7.18 1.89 -2.10
C PHE A 190 -8.65 1.78 -1.67
N SER A 191 -9.25 0.63 -1.97
CA SER A 191 -10.68 0.38 -1.78
C SER A 191 -10.87 -0.93 -1.01
N ALA A 192 -11.93 -0.97 -0.22
CA ALA A 192 -12.41 -2.19 0.40
C ALA A 192 -13.62 -2.75 -0.35
N ALA A 193 -13.77 -4.07 -0.35
CA ALA A 193 -14.96 -4.76 -0.86
C ALA A 193 -15.30 -5.99 -0.01
N ILE A 194 -16.58 -6.36 -0.01
CA ILE A 194 -17.09 -7.53 0.68
C ILE A 194 -17.07 -8.71 -0.29
N PHE A 195 -16.59 -9.87 0.15
CA PHE A 195 -16.69 -11.09 -0.67
C PHE A 195 -18.15 -11.44 -0.96
N ALA A 196 -18.45 -11.92 -2.18
CA ALA A 196 -19.81 -12.30 -2.57
C ALA A 196 -20.37 -13.42 -1.66
N GLU A 197 -19.48 -14.33 -1.20
CA GLU A 197 -19.78 -15.42 -0.29
C GLU A 197 -19.21 -15.15 1.11
N ALA A 198 -19.25 -13.88 1.57
CA ALA A 198 -18.75 -13.53 2.89
C ALA A 198 -19.48 -14.33 3.98
N PRO A 199 -18.76 -15.00 4.91
CA PRO A 199 -19.40 -15.73 6.01
C PRO A 199 -20.27 -14.85 6.92
N GLN A 200 -19.93 -13.56 7.04
CA GLN A 200 -20.61 -12.62 7.93
C GLN A 200 -20.95 -11.30 7.20
N PRO A 201 -21.86 -11.32 6.21
CA PRO A 201 -22.08 -10.18 5.32
C PRO A 201 -22.61 -8.92 6.03
N GLU A 202 -23.42 -9.08 7.07
CA GLU A 202 -23.95 -7.94 7.86
C GLU A 202 -22.85 -7.29 8.72
N ALA A 203 -22.05 -8.11 9.42
CA ALA A 203 -20.92 -7.62 10.19
C ALA A 203 -19.86 -6.98 9.29
N ALA A 204 -19.64 -7.53 8.08
CA ALA A 204 -18.75 -6.95 7.08
C ALA A 204 -19.23 -5.55 6.63
N ARG A 205 -20.54 -5.37 6.36
CA ARG A 205 -21.11 -4.05 6.04
C ARG A 205 -20.92 -3.07 7.18
N ALA A 206 -21.21 -3.47 8.41
CA ALA A 206 -21.04 -2.61 9.58
C ALA A 206 -19.57 -2.20 9.78
N PHE A 207 -18.63 -3.12 9.58
CA PHE A 207 -17.20 -2.81 9.65
C PHE A 207 -16.76 -1.87 8.52
N MET A 208 -17.26 -2.05 7.30
CA MET A 208 -16.99 -1.16 6.17
C MET A 208 -17.45 0.28 6.44
N GLU A 209 -18.67 0.44 6.98
CA GLU A 209 -19.20 1.75 7.39
C GLU A 209 -18.35 2.37 8.50
N PHE A 210 -17.96 1.57 9.49
CA PHE A 210 -17.06 2.00 10.56
C PHE A 210 -15.70 2.44 10.01
N LEU A 211 -15.10 1.72 9.04
CA LEU A 211 -13.84 2.11 8.40
C LEU A 211 -13.97 3.44 7.66
N VAL A 212 -15.01 3.61 6.85
CA VAL A 212 -15.24 4.84 6.07
C VAL A 212 -15.42 6.05 7.00
N GLN A 213 -16.14 5.89 8.10
CA GLN A 213 -16.35 6.97 9.07
C GLN A 213 -15.10 7.26 9.91
N GLY A 214 -14.36 6.21 10.28
CA GLY A 214 -13.18 6.31 11.14
C GLY A 214 -11.91 6.76 10.40
N ALA A 215 -11.81 6.48 9.10
CA ALA A 215 -10.71 6.91 8.25
C ALA A 215 -10.90 8.39 7.83
N ASP A 216 -11.00 9.27 8.80
CA ASP A 216 -11.14 10.70 8.55
C ASP A 216 -9.85 11.31 7.96
N ALA A 217 -9.97 12.53 7.42
CA ALA A 217 -8.86 13.22 6.78
C ALA A 217 -7.65 13.44 7.72
N SER A 218 -7.87 13.57 9.03
CA SER A 218 -6.79 13.75 10.01
C SER A 218 -6.01 12.46 10.19
N LEU A 219 -6.70 11.34 10.41
CA LEU A 219 -6.07 10.03 10.55
C LEU A 219 -5.35 9.63 9.25
N LEU A 220 -6.00 9.79 8.10
CA LEU A 220 -5.39 9.45 6.80
C LEU A 220 -4.08 10.20 6.59
N ARG A 221 -4.08 11.54 6.74
CA ARG A 221 -2.86 12.36 6.60
C ARG A 221 -1.79 12.00 7.62
N ALA A 222 -2.16 11.72 8.87
CA ALA A 222 -1.24 11.27 9.90
C ALA A 222 -0.59 9.90 9.58
N LYS A 223 -1.18 9.13 8.64
CA LYS A 223 -0.69 7.84 8.16
C LYS A 223 -0.15 7.88 6.72
N GLY A 224 0.10 9.08 6.18
CA GLY A 224 0.67 9.25 4.83
C GLY A 224 -0.28 8.92 3.69
N LEU A 225 -1.57 9.07 3.95
CA LEU A 225 -2.66 8.87 3.00
C LEU A 225 -3.47 10.17 2.84
N GLU A 226 -4.25 10.25 1.78
CA GLU A 226 -5.17 11.36 1.56
C GLU A 226 -6.62 10.87 1.51
N PRO A 227 -7.60 11.71 1.89
CA PRO A 227 -9.00 11.38 1.71
C PRO A 227 -9.35 11.29 0.22
N VAL A 228 -10.35 10.49 -0.10
CA VAL A 228 -10.93 10.34 -1.45
C VAL A 228 -11.79 11.55 -1.78
#